data_18e98b90cf0ace88b2974c60c4513bfa
#
_entry.id   18e98b90cf0ace88b2974c60c4513bfa
#
_cell.length_a   1.000
_cell.length_b   1.000
_cell.length_c   1.000
_cell.angle_alpha   90.00
_cell.angle_beta   90.00
_cell.angle_gamma   90.00
#
_symmetry.space_group_name_H-M   'P 1'
#
loop_
_entity.id
_entity.type
_entity.pdbx_description
1 polymer ?
#
loop_
_entity_poly.entity_id
_entity_poly.type
_entity_poly.pdbx_seq_one_letter_code
_entity_poly.pdbx_strand_id
1 'polypeptide(L)'
;MRRIDSAPTRDTLVKLLHNDALGRNGDLAEFAGILKSIEGGFSLFVDADWGSGKTFFVRQVACILEEVNPFLESHGDLDGLLGNNCELAPYTELNSFLPVYYNAWENDHWDDPLPSIAASIALQGDACASFRSDTEAGEKIAGTLDAILGVFGHGGASSLRDAFSGRDLIQAYRDRETLRSSVSNLVDVALPEKANTLLLIVDELDRCRPSFAMKVLEQLKNLFADDRVVIVYSVNANQLSHVVEGTYGQGFDGRRYLSRFYDLTIPLR
;
A
#
# COMPACT_ATOMS: atom_id res chain seq x y z
N MET A 1 31.56 10.19 12.85
CA MET A 1 30.16 9.93 12.53
C MET A 1 30.13 9.10 11.25
N ARG A 2 29.77 7.82 11.30
CA ARG A 2 29.61 7.01 10.07
C ARG A 2 28.39 7.53 9.31
N ARG A 3 28.53 7.82 8.00
CA ARG A 3 27.36 8.10 7.15
C ARG A 3 26.47 6.87 7.18
N ILE A 4 25.23 7.02 7.65
CA ILE A 4 24.19 6.02 7.46
C ILE A 4 23.93 6.00 5.96
N ASP A 5 24.00 4.82 5.36
CA ASP A 5 23.62 4.64 3.96
C ASP A 5 22.16 5.06 3.84
N SER A 6 21.88 6.05 3.00
CA SER A 6 20.55 6.66 2.92
C SER A 6 19.56 5.85 2.07
N ALA A 7 20.03 4.76 1.45
CA ALA A 7 19.15 3.88 0.68
C ALA A 7 18.48 2.84 1.60
N PRO A 8 17.15 2.72 1.58
CA PRO A 8 16.42 1.73 2.38
C PRO A 8 16.47 0.33 1.74
N THR A 9 17.70 -0.18 1.54
CA THR A 9 17.93 -1.55 1.09
C THR A 9 17.66 -2.52 2.24
N ARG A 10 17.32 -3.79 1.95
CA ARG A 10 17.11 -4.80 2.99
C ARG A 10 18.28 -4.89 3.97
N ASP A 11 19.51 -4.94 3.49
CA ASP A 11 20.71 -4.97 4.33
C ASP A 11 20.80 -3.78 5.29
N THR A 12 20.43 -2.58 4.80
CA THR A 12 20.43 -1.37 5.62
C THR A 12 19.33 -1.43 6.67
N LEU A 13 18.13 -1.85 6.29
CA LEU A 13 16.98 -1.98 7.19
C LEU A 13 17.25 -2.97 8.32
N VAL A 14 17.77 -4.16 7.99
CA VAL A 14 18.12 -5.21 8.94
C VAL A 14 19.19 -4.72 9.92
N LYS A 15 20.26 -4.08 9.43
CA LYS A 15 21.31 -3.50 10.30
C LYS A 15 20.78 -2.45 11.26
N LEU A 16 19.85 -1.60 10.81
CA LEU A 16 19.25 -0.57 11.64
C LEU A 16 18.32 -1.16 12.69
N LEU A 17 17.58 -2.22 12.37
CA LEU A 17 16.74 -2.98 13.31
C LEU A 17 17.56 -3.65 14.40
N HIS A 18 18.63 -4.37 14.03
CA HIS A 18 19.48 -5.09 15.00
C HIS A 18 20.12 -4.18 16.05
N ASN A 19 20.47 -2.96 15.66
CA ASN A 19 21.17 -2.04 16.54
C ASN A 19 20.24 -0.98 17.17
N ASP A 20 18.94 -1.03 16.85
CA ASP A 20 17.99 0.05 17.14
C ASP A 20 18.57 1.43 16.82
N ALA A 21 19.28 1.52 15.69
CA ALA A 21 20.12 2.68 15.39
C ALA A 21 19.30 3.95 15.12
N LEU A 22 18.01 3.81 14.88
CA LEU A 22 17.06 4.90 14.75
C LEU A 22 16.26 5.16 16.02
N GLY A 23 16.41 4.32 17.07
CA GLY A 23 15.62 4.39 18.30
C GLY A 23 14.13 4.14 18.08
N ARG A 24 13.77 3.26 17.11
CA ARG A 24 12.39 3.10 16.65
C ARG A 24 11.78 1.72 16.90
N ASN A 25 12.52 0.82 17.54
CA ASN A 25 11.97 -0.51 17.83
C ASN A 25 10.70 -0.40 18.72
N GLY A 26 10.64 0.58 19.62
CA GLY A 26 9.43 0.87 20.40
C GLY A 26 8.25 1.34 19.54
N ASP A 27 8.48 2.25 18.56
CA ASP A 27 7.44 2.69 17.63
C ASP A 27 6.95 1.52 16.75
N LEU A 28 7.86 0.63 16.33
CA LEU A 28 7.52 -0.59 15.60
C LEU A 28 6.67 -1.54 16.45
N ALA A 29 7.00 -1.71 17.74
CA ALA A 29 6.20 -2.52 18.66
C ALA A 29 4.78 -1.98 18.85
N GLU A 30 4.65 -0.67 19.01
CA GLU A 30 3.35 0.01 19.12
C GLU A 30 2.53 -0.21 17.83
N PHE A 31 3.17 -0.05 16.66
CA PHE A 31 2.53 -0.26 15.37
C PHE A 31 2.05 -1.71 15.19
N ALA A 32 2.84 -2.70 15.61
CA ALA A 32 2.43 -4.10 15.60
C ALA A 32 1.19 -4.34 16.49
N GLY A 33 1.16 -3.71 17.66
CA GLY A 33 0.00 -3.75 18.56
C GLY A 33 -1.27 -3.18 17.92
N ILE A 34 -1.13 -2.08 17.15
CA ILE A 34 -2.24 -1.49 16.40
C ILE A 34 -2.70 -2.46 15.30
N LEU A 35 -1.78 -2.98 14.47
CA LEU A 35 -2.14 -3.94 13.42
C LEU A 35 -2.86 -5.17 13.98
N LYS A 36 -2.43 -5.67 15.12
CA LYS A 36 -3.06 -6.81 15.80
C LYS A 36 -4.50 -6.52 16.26
N SER A 37 -4.82 -5.27 16.56
CA SER A 37 -6.15 -4.86 17.04
C SER A 37 -7.14 -4.55 15.90
N ILE A 38 -6.69 -4.54 14.65
CA ILE A 38 -7.53 -4.24 13.50
C ILE A 38 -8.39 -5.47 13.16
N GLU A 39 -9.69 -5.26 13.09
CA GLU A 39 -10.67 -6.22 12.60
C GLU A 39 -11.31 -5.66 11.32
N GLY A 40 -11.13 -6.35 10.20
CA GLY A 40 -11.68 -5.93 8.91
C GLY A 40 -10.82 -4.90 8.15
N GLY A 41 -11.39 -4.32 7.11
CA GLY A 41 -10.75 -3.32 6.28
C GLY A 41 -10.47 -2.03 7.05
N PHE A 42 -9.24 -1.53 7.00
CA PHE A 42 -8.82 -0.38 7.79
C PHE A 42 -7.78 0.47 7.08
N SER A 43 -7.80 1.77 7.30
CA SER A 43 -6.85 2.70 6.70
C SER A 43 -6.14 3.55 7.75
N LEU A 44 -4.81 3.60 7.65
CA LEU A 44 -3.92 4.25 8.61
C LEU A 44 -3.11 5.35 7.93
N PHE A 45 -2.97 6.50 8.58
CA PHE A 45 -1.92 7.48 8.25
C PHE A 45 -0.76 7.34 9.23
N VAL A 46 0.42 7.05 8.71
CA VAL A 46 1.70 7.25 9.41
C VAL A 46 2.18 8.64 9.05
N ASP A 47 1.94 9.59 9.95
CA ASP A 47 2.13 11.02 9.70
C ASP A 47 3.41 11.53 10.36
N ALA A 48 4.26 12.15 9.59
CA ALA A 48 5.41 12.90 10.09
C ALA A 48 5.99 13.84 9.02
N ASP A 49 6.84 14.76 9.45
CA ASP A 49 7.53 15.68 8.56
C ASP A 49 8.49 14.98 7.60
N TRP A 50 8.88 15.68 6.53
CA TRP A 50 9.89 15.20 5.61
C TRP A 50 11.24 15.05 6.33
N GLY A 51 11.94 13.96 6.00
CA GLY A 51 13.22 13.64 6.63
C GLY A 51 13.12 12.97 8.00
N SER A 52 11.92 12.71 8.52
CA SER A 52 11.70 12.01 9.78
C SER A 52 12.01 10.51 9.75
N GLY A 53 12.24 9.92 8.56
CA GLY A 53 12.50 8.49 8.41
C GLY A 53 11.25 7.62 8.19
N LYS A 54 10.11 8.19 7.77
CA LYS A 54 8.88 7.45 7.45
C LYS A 54 9.11 6.24 6.55
N THR A 55 9.79 6.46 5.41
CA THR A 55 10.10 5.40 4.45
C THR A 55 10.89 4.25 5.08
N PHE A 56 11.87 4.56 5.95
CA PHE A 56 12.60 3.52 6.70
C PHE A 56 11.67 2.75 7.62
N PHE A 57 10.81 3.45 8.36
CA PHE A 57 9.85 2.85 9.28
C PHE A 57 8.92 1.88 8.57
N VAL A 58 8.21 2.32 7.52
CA VAL A 58 7.24 1.46 6.83
C VAL A 58 7.91 0.31 6.06
N ARG A 59 9.13 0.52 5.57
CA ARG A 59 9.91 -0.57 4.96
C ARG A 59 10.45 -1.56 5.99
N GLN A 60 10.77 -1.12 7.20
CA GLN A 60 11.10 -2.03 8.31
C GLN A 60 9.89 -2.87 8.70
N VAL A 61 8.69 -2.27 8.77
CA VAL A 61 7.43 -3.02 8.97
C VAL A 61 7.26 -4.10 7.91
N ALA A 62 7.38 -3.73 6.62
CA ALA A 62 7.27 -4.69 5.52
C ALA A 62 8.31 -5.82 5.65
N CYS A 63 9.58 -5.47 5.88
CA CYS A 63 10.68 -6.42 6.03
C CYS A 63 10.45 -7.42 7.17
N ILE A 64 9.93 -6.96 8.32
CA ILE A 64 9.62 -7.84 9.46
C ILE A 64 8.44 -8.76 9.11
N LEU A 65 7.38 -8.23 8.49
CA LEU A 65 6.21 -9.02 8.10
C LEU A 65 6.55 -10.05 7.02
N GLU A 66 7.43 -9.72 6.08
CA GLU A 66 7.97 -10.69 5.11
C GLU A 66 8.68 -11.86 5.81
N GLU A 67 9.46 -11.59 6.84
CA GLU A 67 10.20 -12.61 7.55
C GLU A 67 9.32 -13.53 8.42
N VAL A 68 8.27 -12.98 9.04
CA VAL A 68 7.36 -13.78 9.89
C VAL A 68 6.26 -14.49 9.08
N ASN A 69 6.05 -14.13 7.83
CA ASN A 69 5.01 -14.73 6.99
C ASN A 69 5.50 -16.08 6.43
N PRO A 70 4.87 -17.21 6.79
CA PRO A 70 5.32 -18.53 6.37
C PRO A 70 5.08 -18.86 4.89
N PHE A 71 4.42 -17.96 4.14
CA PHE A 71 4.14 -18.12 2.70
C PHE A 71 5.14 -17.39 1.83
N LEU A 72 5.97 -16.52 2.42
CA LEU A 72 7.05 -15.81 1.76
C LEU A 72 8.38 -16.53 2.00
N GLU A 73 9.35 -16.31 1.11
CA GLU A 73 10.69 -16.81 1.33
C GLU A 73 11.34 -16.06 2.50
N SER A 74 11.57 -16.77 3.61
CA SER A 74 12.36 -16.22 4.73
C SER A 74 13.81 -16.05 4.30
N HIS A 75 14.41 -14.92 4.65
CA HIS A 75 15.82 -14.65 4.42
C HIS A 75 16.69 -15.08 5.61
N GLY A 76 16.06 -15.36 6.77
CA GLY A 76 16.73 -15.79 7.99
C GLY A 76 17.59 -14.72 8.67
N ASP A 77 17.54 -13.49 8.16
CA ASP A 77 18.38 -12.39 8.65
C ASP A 77 17.80 -11.66 9.88
N LEU A 78 16.55 -11.93 10.22
CA LEU A 78 15.86 -11.39 11.39
C LEU A 78 15.52 -12.45 12.45
N ASP A 79 15.76 -13.74 12.23
CA ASP A 79 15.41 -14.84 13.15
C ASP A 79 15.92 -14.62 14.56
N GLY A 80 17.20 -14.27 14.68
CA GLY A 80 17.83 -14.00 15.99
C GLY A 80 17.29 -12.74 16.67
N LEU A 81 16.83 -11.76 15.90
CA LEU A 81 16.27 -10.53 16.42
C LEU A 81 14.85 -10.74 16.92
N LEU A 82 14.00 -11.36 16.12
CA LEU A 82 12.60 -11.61 16.48
C LEU A 82 12.46 -12.56 17.68
N GLY A 83 13.37 -13.54 17.81
CA GLY A 83 13.39 -14.47 18.94
C GLY A 83 13.89 -13.88 20.25
N ASN A 84 14.77 -12.87 20.21
CA ASN A 84 15.44 -12.32 21.39
C ASN A 84 15.00 -10.90 21.77
N ASN A 85 14.37 -10.18 20.86
CA ASN A 85 13.92 -8.81 21.10
C ASN A 85 12.43 -8.80 21.50
N CYS A 86 12.18 -8.53 22.79
CA CYS A 86 10.81 -8.48 23.33
C CYS A 86 9.95 -7.37 22.70
N GLU A 87 10.56 -6.29 22.18
CA GLU A 87 9.83 -5.20 21.52
C GLU A 87 9.27 -5.63 20.17
N LEU A 88 10.00 -6.46 19.41
CA LEU A 88 9.55 -6.93 18.10
C LEU A 88 8.78 -8.25 18.15
N ALA A 89 8.71 -8.91 19.31
CA ALA A 89 7.93 -10.13 19.50
C ALA A 89 6.47 -10.06 19.03
N PRO A 90 5.73 -8.93 19.16
CA PRO A 90 4.36 -8.83 18.66
C PRO A 90 4.19 -9.13 17.17
N TYR A 91 5.24 -8.92 16.36
CA TYR A 91 5.17 -9.22 14.93
C TYR A 91 5.04 -10.71 14.62
N THR A 92 5.51 -11.61 15.49
CA THR A 92 5.37 -13.07 15.29
C THR A 92 3.91 -13.52 15.25
N GLU A 93 3.00 -12.73 15.82
CA GLU A 93 1.57 -12.99 15.78
C GLU A 93 0.88 -12.41 14.53
N LEU A 94 1.59 -11.61 13.73
CA LEU A 94 1.12 -10.99 12.48
C LEU A 94 1.52 -11.80 11.24
N ASN A 95 1.74 -13.09 11.39
CA ASN A 95 2.21 -14.00 10.34
C ASN A 95 1.20 -14.25 9.21
N SER A 96 -0.02 -13.74 9.33
CA SER A 96 -1.06 -13.77 8.30
C SER A 96 -1.12 -12.50 7.44
N PHE A 97 -0.27 -11.50 7.71
CA PHE A 97 -0.21 -10.28 6.92
C PHE A 97 0.71 -10.46 5.72
N LEU A 98 0.20 -10.15 4.53
CA LEU A 98 0.99 -10.04 3.30
C LEU A 98 1.33 -8.57 3.06
N PRO A 99 2.57 -8.12 3.29
CA PRO A 99 2.96 -6.75 3.04
C PRO A 99 3.18 -6.50 1.56
N VAL A 100 2.61 -5.42 1.03
CA VAL A 100 2.87 -4.90 -0.31
C VAL A 100 3.31 -3.46 -0.20
N TYR A 101 4.51 -3.14 -0.66
CA TYR A 101 5.03 -1.79 -0.68
C TYR A 101 4.83 -1.14 -2.05
N TYR A 102 4.18 0.02 -2.07
CA TYR A 102 3.93 0.82 -3.25
C TYR A 102 4.49 2.23 -3.06
N ASN A 103 5.50 2.60 -3.84
CA ASN A 103 6.00 3.96 -3.89
C ASN A 103 5.17 4.78 -4.89
N ALA A 104 4.30 5.65 -4.38
CA ALA A 104 3.41 6.44 -5.22
C ALA A 104 4.18 7.43 -6.11
N TRP A 105 5.27 8.02 -5.61
CA TRP A 105 6.05 8.99 -6.37
C TRP A 105 6.81 8.38 -7.54
N GLU A 106 7.35 7.19 -7.39
CA GLU A 106 7.98 6.46 -8.52
C GLU A 106 6.97 6.14 -9.63
N ASN A 107 5.71 5.98 -9.27
CA ASN A 107 4.62 5.65 -10.19
C ASN A 107 3.79 6.85 -10.65
N ASP A 108 4.13 8.08 -10.24
CA ASP A 108 3.39 9.30 -10.56
C ASP A 108 3.39 9.65 -12.07
N HIS A 109 4.21 8.99 -12.88
CA HIS A 109 4.21 9.16 -14.34
C HIS A 109 3.00 8.53 -15.03
N TRP A 110 2.26 7.64 -14.37
CA TRP A 110 1.02 7.08 -14.88
C TRP A 110 -0.12 8.08 -14.82
N ASP A 111 -1.03 8.03 -15.80
CA ASP A 111 -2.26 8.85 -15.76
C ASP A 111 -3.29 8.31 -14.77
N ASP A 112 -3.26 7.00 -14.53
CA ASP A 112 -4.10 6.32 -13.56
C ASP A 112 -3.25 5.41 -12.66
N PRO A 113 -3.41 5.43 -11.33
CA PRO A 113 -2.60 4.64 -10.41
C PRO A 113 -2.98 3.16 -10.34
N LEU A 114 -4.21 2.78 -10.70
CA LEU A 114 -4.70 1.42 -10.48
C LEU A 114 -3.87 0.33 -11.16
N PRO A 115 -3.42 0.49 -12.42
CA PRO A 115 -2.55 -0.51 -13.05
C PRO A 115 -1.24 -0.73 -12.31
N SER A 116 -0.60 0.34 -11.83
CA SER A 116 0.67 0.25 -11.11
C SER A 116 0.50 -0.34 -9.70
N ILE A 117 -0.59 -0.02 -9.01
CA ILE A 117 -0.94 -0.63 -7.72
C ILE A 117 -1.22 -2.13 -7.91
N ALA A 118 -2.02 -2.49 -8.91
CA ALA A 118 -2.34 -3.87 -9.21
C ALA A 118 -1.08 -4.68 -9.57
N ALA A 119 -0.18 -4.11 -10.37
CA ALA A 119 1.09 -4.72 -10.70
C ALA A 119 1.98 -4.93 -9.46
N SER A 120 2.00 -3.97 -8.52
CA SER A 120 2.76 -4.10 -7.27
C SER A 120 2.22 -5.22 -6.38
N ILE A 121 0.90 -5.38 -6.30
CA ILE A 121 0.26 -6.48 -5.57
C ILE A 121 0.59 -7.82 -6.25
N ALA A 122 0.50 -7.88 -7.57
CA ALA A 122 0.80 -9.09 -8.33
C ALA A 122 2.27 -9.52 -8.16
N LEU A 123 3.22 -8.59 -8.27
CA LEU A 123 4.65 -8.87 -8.13
C LEU A 123 5.03 -9.34 -6.72
N GLN A 124 4.40 -8.77 -5.68
CA GLN A 124 4.62 -9.23 -4.31
C GLN A 124 3.98 -10.60 -4.07
N GLY A 125 2.82 -10.85 -4.68
CA GLY A 125 2.21 -12.16 -4.71
C GLY A 125 3.09 -13.20 -5.41
N ASP A 126 3.83 -12.83 -6.47
CA ASP A 126 4.77 -13.72 -7.19
C ASP A 126 5.95 -14.17 -6.29
N ALA A 127 6.32 -13.38 -5.31
CA ALA A 127 7.24 -13.79 -4.24
C ALA A 127 6.63 -14.91 -3.35
N CYS A 128 5.32 -15.05 -3.32
CA CYS A 128 4.67 -16.25 -2.81
C CYS A 128 4.87 -17.40 -3.79
N ALA A 129 5.46 -18.51 -3.35
CA ALA A 129 5.84 -19.69 -4.15
C ALA A 129 4.71 -20.34 -5.00
N SER A 130 3.46 -19.84 -4.89
CA SER A 130 2.29 -20.23 -5.66
C SER A 130 2.13 -19.51 -7.01
N PHE A 131 2.99 -18.53 -7.31
CA PHE A 131 2.81 -17.55 -8.38
C PHE A 131 3.65 -17.79 -9.64
N ARG A 132 4.08 -18.99 -9.89
CA ARG A 132 4.78 -19.30 -11.13
C ARG A 132 3.80 -19.22 -12.29
N SER A 133 4.24 -18.58 -13.39
CA SER A 133 3.49 -18.35 -14.63
C SER A 133 2.78 -19.58 -15.23
N ASP A 134 3.13 -20.77 -14.78
CA ASP A 134 2.59 -22.06 -15.25
C ASP A 134 1.52 -22.62 -14.30
N THR A 135 1.05 -21.81 -13.32
CA THR A 135 0.01 -22.21 -12.37
C THR A 135 -1.33 -21.57 -12.71
N GLU A 136 -2.43 -22.22 -12.32
CA GLU A 136 -3.80 -21.64 -12.42
C GLU A 136 -3.91 -20.25 -11.76
N ALA A 137 -3.16 -20.01 -10.69
CA ALA A 137 -3.08 -18.72 -10.01
C ALA A 137 -2.41 -17.67 -10.90
N GLY A 138 -1.30 -17.99 -11.55
CA GLY A 138 -0.61 -17.09 -12.48
C GLY A 138 -1.49 -16.69 -13.66
N GLU A 139 -2.24 -17.64 -14.24
CA GLU A 139 -3.20 -17.35 -15.31
C GLU A 139 -4.34 -16.42 -14.83
N LYS A 140 -4.87 -16.63 -13.62
CA LYS A 140 -5.90 -15.77 -13.04
C LYS A 140 -5.42 -14.35 -12.85
N ILE A 141 -4.19 -14.14 -12.41
CA ILE A 141 -3.62 -12.81 -12.24
C ILE A 141 -3.36 -12.13 -13.56
N ALA A 142 -2.76 -12.84 -14.51
CA ALA A 142 -2.56 -12.30 -15.85
C ALA A 142 -3.91 -11.84 -16.44
N GLY A 143 -4.95 -12.65 -16.35
CA GLY A 143 -6.29 -12.29 -16.78
C GLY A 143 -6.89 -11.11 -16.02
N THR A 144 -6.60 -10.98 -14.72
CA THR A 144 -7.06 -9.85 -13.90
C THR A 144 -6.33 -8.56 -14.26
N LEU A 145 -5.02 -8.62 -14.44
CA LEU A 145 -4.23 -7.48 -14.89
C LEU A 145 -4.65 -7.04 -16.30
N ASP A 146 -4.87 -7.98 -17.22
CA ASP A 146 -5.37 -7.69 -18.55
C ASP A 146 -6.75 -7.03 -18.52
N ALA A 147 -7.65 -7.45 -17.64
CA ALA A 147 -8.95 -6.82 -17.46
C ALA A 147 -8.83 -5.37 -16.94
N ILE A 148 -7.93 -5.13 -15.97
CA ILE A 148 -7.64 -3.79 -15.47
C ILE A 148 -7.04 -2.93 -16.59
N LEU A 149 -6.00 -3.40 -17.27
CA LEU A 149 -5.37 -2.70 -18.38
C LEU A 149 -6.33 -2.47 -19.55
N GLY A 150 -7.23 -3.41 -19.82
CA GLY A 150 -8.25 -3.30 -20.85
C GLY A 150 -9.18 -2.11 -20.68
N VAL A 151 -9.57 -1.80 -19.44
CA VAL A 151 -10.40 -0.62 -19.15
C VAL A 151 -9.64 0.68 -19.46
N PHE A 152 -8.33 0.73 -19.17
CA PHE A 152 -7.50 1.92 -19.42
C PHE A 152 -6.96 1.99 -20.85
N GLY A 153 -6.79 0.86 -21.54
CA GLY A 153 -6.25 0.76 -22.91
C GLY A 153 -7.23 1.16 -24.01
N HIS A 154 -8.52 1.17 -23.74
CA HIS A 154 -9.55 1.59 -24.70
C HIS A 154 -9.81 3.12 -24.70
N GLY A 155 -8.82 3.93 -24.30
CA GLY A 155 -8.92 5.38 -24.29
C GLY A 155 -9.76 5.85 -23.11
N GLY A 156 -9.26 5.60 -21.92
CA GLY A 156 -9.86 6.07 -20.68
C GLY A 156 -10.23 7.53 -20.77
N ALA A 157 -11.50 7.83 -20.58
CA ALA A 157 -12.08 9.16 -20.47
C ALA A 157 -11.66 10.12 -21.59
N SER A 158 -11.98 9.80 -22.82
CA SER A 158 -12.17 10.83 -23.84
C SER A 158 -13.16 11.84 -23.28
N SER A 159 -12.66 13.05 -23.10
CA SER A 159 -13.32 14.29 -22.72
C SER A 159 -14.81 14.17 -22.33
N LEU A 160 -15.19 14.85 -21.26
CA LEU A 160 -16.58 15.08 -20.80
C LEU A 160 -17.60 15.45 -21.91
N ARG A 161 -17.15 15.68 -23.14
CA ARG A 161 -17.98 15.97 -24.30
C ARG A 161 -18.63 14.72 -24.91
N ASP A 162 -18.02 13.53 -24.79
CA ASP A 162 -18.56 12.29 -25.33
C ASP A 162 -19.50 11.59 -24.32
N ALA A 163 -19.48 12.00 -23.06
CA ALA A 163 -20.25 11.41 -21.95
C ALA A 163 -21.78 11.67 -21.99
N PHE A 164 -22.30 12.32 -23.02
CA PHE A 164 -23.74 12.63 -23.11
C PHE A 164 -24.55 11.61 -23.92
N SER A 165 -23.95 10.55 -24.44
CA SER A 165 -24.74 9.45 -24.99
C SER A 165 -25.07 8.43 -23.89
N GLY A 166 -26.32 8.01 -23.75
CA GLY A 166 -26.72 7.05 -22.73
C GLY A 166 -25.99 5.70 -22.83
N ARG A 167 -25.30 5.43 -23.95
CA ARG A 167 -24.42 4.27 -24.14
C ARG A 167 -23.11 4.43 -23.34
N ASP A 168 -22.54 5.62 -23.30
CA ASP A 168 -21.27 5.90 -22.63
C ASP A 168 -21.42 5.83 -21.11
N LEU A 169 -22.57 6.25 -20.56
CA LEU A 169 -22.85 6.12 -19.13
C LEU A 169 -22.97 4.65 -18.69
N ILE A 170 -23.63 3.82 -19.50
CA ILE A 170 -23.74 2.38 -19.21
C ILE A 170 -22.37 1.71 -19.31
N GLN A 171 -21.54 2.11 -20.28
CA GLN A 171 -20.19 1.58 -20.42
C GLN A 171 -19.31 1.99 -19.25
N ALA A 172 -19.30 3.27 -18.87
CA ALA A 172 -18.55 3.75 -17.71
C ALA A 172 -18.95 3.06 -16.40
N TYR A 173 -20.25 2.75 -16.24
CA TYR A 173 -20.71 1.98 -15.08
C TYR A 173 -20.21 0.54 -15.12
N ARG A 174 -20.27 -0.12 -16.27
CA ARG A 174 -19.75 -1.48 -16.46
C ARG A 174 -18.25 -1.55 -16.24
N ASP A 175 -17.49 -0.57 -16.72
CA ASP A 175 -16.04 -0.49 -16.54
C ASP A 175 -15.69 -0.38 -15.06
N ARG A 176 -16.45 0.41 -14.29
CA ARG A 176 -16.29 0.53 -12.85
C ARG A 176 -16.58 -0.79 -12.11
N GLU A 177 -17.65 -1.49 -12.47
CA GLU A 177 -17.97 -2.81 -11.91
C GLU A 177 -16.93 -3.86 -12.30
N THR A 178 -16.44 -3.81 -13.52
CA THR A 178 -15.33 -4.66 -13.99
C THR A 178 -14.07 -4.43 -13.17
N LEU A 179 -13.68 -3.15 -12.96
CA LEU A 179 -12.53 -2.80 -12.15
C LEU A 179 -12.68 -3.28 -10.71
N ARG A 180 -13.84 -3.10 -10.10
CA ARG A 180 -14.11 -3.55 -8.74
C ARG A 180 -13.99 -5.07 -8.61
N SER A 181 -14.59 -5.80 -9.54
CA SER A 181 -14.50 -7.26 -9.57
C SER A 181 -13.06 -7.73 -9.82
N SER A 182 -12.33 -7.05 -10.69
CA SER A 182 -10.92 -7.37 -10.97
C SER A 182 -10.03 -7.12 -9.76
N VAL A 183 -10.24 -6.03 -9.04
CA VAL A 183 -9.50 -5.77 -7.80
C VAL A 183 -9.81 -6.80 -6.72
N SER A 184 -11.09 -7.18 -6.53
CA SER A 184 -11.46 -8.25 -5.61
C SER A 184 -10.81 -9.58 -5.98
N ASN A 185 -10.83 -9.95 -7.26
CA ASN A 185 -10.15 -11.14 -7.75
C ASN A 185 -8.63 -11.09 -7.53
N LEU A 186 -8.03 -9.91 -7.69
CA LEU A 186 -6.59 -9.72 -7.43
C LEU A 186 -6.27 -9.99 -5.96
N VAL A 187 -7.08 -9.46 -5.04
CA VAL A 187 -6.93 -9.71 -3.59
C VAL A 187 -7.12 -11.19 -3.29
N ASP A 188 -8.14 -11.84 -3.88
CA ASP A 188 -8.41 -13.27 -3.69
C ASP A 188 -7.23 -14.15 -4.12
N VAL A 189 -6.57 -13.79 -5.22
CA VAL A 189 -5.45 -14.57 -5.73
C VAL A 189 -4.14 -14.22 -5.02
N ALA A 190 -3.94 -12.96 -4.63
CA ALA A 190 -2.75 -12.51 -3.92
C ALA A 190 -2.67 -13.06 -2.49
N LEU A 191 -3.81 -13.29 -1.83
CA LEU A 191 -3.86 -13.85 -0.49
C LEU A 191 -3.93 -15.38 -0.56
N PRO A 192 -2.85 -16.11 -0.25
CA PRO A 192 -2.91 -17.56 -0.09
C PRO A 192 -3.92 -17.93 1.03
N GLU A 193 -4.49 -19.15 0.97
CA GLU A 193 -5.59 -19.61 1.86
C GLU A 193 -5.38 -19.37 3.37
N LYS A 194 -4.14 -19.12 3.79
CA LYS A 194 -3.78 -18.88 5.20
C LYS A 194 -3.32 -17.45 5.49
N ALA A 195 -3.01 -16.63 4.48
CA ALA A 195 -2.79 -15.21 4.67
C ALA A 195 -4.14 -14.50 4.63
N ASN A 196 -4.52 -13.88 5.73
CA ASN A 196 -5.86 -13.32 5.89
C ASN A 196 -5.93 -11.84 5.55
N THR A 197 -4.79 -11.14 5.49
CA THR A 197 -4.77 -9.68 5.37
C THR A 197 -3.69 -9.20 4.42
N LEU A 198 -4.09 -8.43 3.42
CA LEU A 198 -3.19 -7.66 2.57
C LEU A 198 -2.87 -6.34 3.27
N LEU A 199 -1.61 -6.09 3.59
CA LEU A 199 -1.13 -4.81 4.09
C LEU A 199 -0.54 -3.99 2.94
N LEU A 200 -1.33 -3.10 2.35
CA LEU A 200 -0.87 -2.21 1.29
C LEU A 200 -0.25 -0.94 1.88
N ILE A 201 1.06 -0.82 1.77
CA ILE A 201 1.82 0.35 2.22
C ILE A 201 2.02 1.30 1.05
N VAL A 202 1.41 2.48 1.11
CA VAL A 202 1.51 3.55 0.12
C VAL A 202 2.42 4.64 0.66
N ASP A 203 3.61 4.77 0.10
CA ASP A 203 4.61 5.74 0.54
C ASP A 203 4.79 6.89 -0.46
N GLU A 204 5.25 8.04 0.03
CA GLU A 204 5.59 9.23 -0.75
C GLU A 204 4.42 9.85 -1.54
N LEU A 205 3.18 9.64 -1.11
CA LEU A 205 1.99 10.18 -1.78
C LEU A 205 1.93 11.72 -1.75
N ASP A 206 2.48 12.33 -0.70
CA ASP A 206 2.58 13.77 -0.50
C ASP A 206 3.59 14.46 -1.43
N ARG A 207 4.36 13.70 -2.22
CA ARG A 207 5.28 14.21 -3.26
C ARG A 207 4.72 14.15 -4.67
N CYS A 208 3.60 13.46 -4.84
CA CYS A 208 2.98 13.24 -6.15
C CYS A 208 2.30 14.49 -6.71
N ARG A 209 2.09 14.49 -8.03
CA ARG A 209 1.20 15.46 -8.67
C ARG A 209 -0.18 15.43 -7.99
N PRO A 210 -0.80 16.58 -7.74
CA PRO A 210 -2.09 16.66 -7.05
C PRO A 210 -3.15 15.73 -7.62
N SER A 211 -3.29 15.69 -8.95
CA SER A 211 -4.27 14.84 -9.63
C SER A 211 -4.03 13.34 -9.43
N PHE A 212 -2.76 12.92 -9.37
CA PHE A 212 -2.40 11.53 -9.14
C PHE A 212 -2.65 11.14 -7.68
N ALA A 213 -2.19 11.96 -6.71
CA ALA A 213 -2.40 11.73 -5.29
C ALA A 213 -3.88 11.57 -4.94
N MET A 214 -4.73 12.43 -5.52
CA MET A 214 -6.18 12.35 -5.32
C MET A 214 -6.77 11.06 -5.89
N LYS A 215 -6.37 10.66 -7.10
CA LYS A 215 -6.81 9.40 -7.71
C LYS A 215 -6.40 8.18 -6.87
N VAL A 216 -5.16 8.15 -6.33
CA VAL A 216 -4.71 7.08 -5.45
C VAL A 216 -5.64 6.96 -4.25
N LEU A 217 -5.89 8.06 -3.52
CA LEU A 217 -6.79 8.06 -2.36
C LEU A 217 -8.19 7.57 -2.70
N GLU A 218 -8.79 8.10 -3.77
CA GLU A 218 -10.15 7.78 -4.19
C GLU A 218 -10.29 6.33 -4.65
N GLN A 219 -9.33 5.83 -5.41
CA GLN A 219 -9.36 4.46 -5.92
C GLN A 219 -9.13 3.45 -4.81
N LEU A 220 -8.16 3.67 -3.93
CA LEU A 220 -7.93 2.79 -2.80
C LEU A 220 -9.16 2.71 -1.91
N LYS A 221 -9.77 3.83 -1.59
CA LYS A 221 -11.00 3.84 -0.79
C LYS A 221 -12.17 3.12 -1.46
N ASN A 222 -12.34 3.28 -2.78
CA ASN A 222 -13.53 2.81 -3.47
C ASN A 222 -13.41 1.38 -4.03
N LEU A 223 -12.21 1.00 -4.46
CA LEU A 223 -11.97 -0.28 -5.14
C LEU A 223 -11.38 -1.34 -4.20
N PHE A 224 -10.62 -0.92 -3.19
CA PHE A 224 -10.04 -1.81 -2.18
C PHE A 224 -10.85 -1.83 -0.87
N ALA A 225 -12.14 -1.54 -0.92
CA ALA A 225 -13.06 -1.67 0.21
C ALA A 225 -13.38 -3.15 0.46
N ASP A 226 -12.38 -3.89 0.96
CA ASP A 226 -12.42 -5.31 1.29
C ASP A 226 -11.95 -5.47 2.75
N ASP A 227 -12.66 -6.27 3.53
CA ASP A 227 -12.34 -6.49 4.94
C ASP A 227 -10.97 -7.17 5.17
N ARG A 228 -10.36 -7.69 4.12
CA ARG A 228 -9.03 -8.31 4.14
C ARG A 228 -7.91 -7.34 3.77
N VAL A 229 -8.22 -6.07 3.52
CA VAL A 229 -7.22 -5.08 3.09
C VAL A 229 -7.04 -4.01 4.16
N VAL A 230 -5.80 -3.89 4.63
CA VAL A 230 -5.37 -2.78 5.48
C VAL A 230 -4.46 -1.88 4.66
N ILE A 231 -4.75 -0.59 4.63
CA ILE A 231 -3.99 0.40 3.87
C ILE A 231 -3.22 1.29 4.85
N VAL A 232 -1.92 1.42 4.63
CA VAL A 232 -1.05 2.31 5.39
C VAL A 232 -0.51 3.38 4.46
N TYR A 233 -0.92 4.63 4.67
CA TYR A 233 -0.36 5.78 3.97
C TYR A 233 0.78 6.39 4.79
N SER A 234 1.99 6.33 4.27
CA SER A 234 3.17 6.98 4.85
C SER A 234 3.31 8.36 4.23
N VAL A 235 2.85 9.39 4.93
CA VAL A 235 2.67 10.74 4.37
C VAL A 235 3.06 11.85 5.35
N ASN A 236 3.27 13.05 4.84
CA ASN A 236 3.12 14.28 5.59
C ASN A 236 1.69 14.79 5.36
N ALA A 237 0.81 14.56 6.35
CA ALA A 237 -0.62 14.90 6.23
C ALA A 237 -0.85 16.41 6.04
N ASN A 238 0.03 17.26 6.56
CA ASN A 238 -0.05 18.70 6.37
C ASN A 238 0.25 19.07 4.90
N GLN A 239 1.31 18.50 4.31
CA GLN A 239 1.64 18.75 2.89
C GLN A 239 0.56 18.17 1.98
N LEU A 240 0.08 16.97 2.26
CA LEU A 240 -1.01 16.37 1.49
C LEU A 240 -2.30 17.19 1.59
N SER A 241 -2.60 17.84 2.72
CA SER A 241 -3.75 18.75 2.82
C SER A 241 -3.63 19.95 1.89
N HIS A 242 -2.42 20.51 1.73
CA HIS A 242 -2.18 21.60 0.78
C HIS A 242 -2.30 21.14 -0.68
N VAL A 243 -1.96 19.90 -0.99
CA VAL A 243 -2.20 19.30 -2.31
C VAL A 243 -3.70 19.27 -2.61
N VAL A 244 -4.52 18.88 -1.64
CA VAL A 244 -5.99 18.89 -1.74
C VAL A 244 -6.52 20.30 -1.93
N GLU A 245 -6.10 21.25 -1.10
CA GLU A 245 -6.49 22.68 -1.19
C GLU A 245 -6.14 23.27 -2.56
N GLY A 246 -4.95 22.94 -3.08
CA GLY A 246 -4.52 23.35 -4.42
C GLY A 246 -5.40 22.79 -5.54
N THR A 247 -6.00 21.63 -5.35
CA THR A 247 -6.86 20.97 -6.34
C THR A 247 -8.28 21.56 -6.33
N TYR A 248 -8.85 21.80 -5.15
CA TYR A 248 -10.24 22.24 -4.99
C TYR A 248 -10.40 23.76 -4.85
N GLY A 249 -9.32 24.50 -4.64
CA GLY A 249 -9.28 25.96 -4.55
C GLY A 249 -9.14 26.51 -3.13
N GLN A 250 -8.86 27.81 -3.05
CA GLN A 250 -8.65 28.51 -1.78
C GLN A 250 -9.89 28.42 -0.86
N GLY A 251 -9.65 28.11 0.41
CA GLY A 251 -10.70 27.97 1.42
C GLY A 251 -11.33 26.60 1.51
N PHE A 252 -10.88 25.64 0.69
CA PHE A 252 -11.28 24.25 0.84
C PHE A 252 -10.53 23.63 2.05
N ASP A 253 -11.28 22.95 2.91
CA ASP A 253 -10.68 22.29 4.09
C ASP A 253 -10.05 20.93 3.68
N GLY A 254 -8.78 20.98 3.29
CA GLY A 254 -8.03 19.81 2.86
C GLY A 254 -7.88 18.76 3.94
N ARG A 255 -7.68 19.15 5.20
CA ARG A 255 -7.57 18.20 6.32
C ARG A 255 -8.87 17.45 6.57
N ARG A 256 -9.98 18.18 6.58
CA ARG A 256 -11.31 17.56 6.73
C ARG A 256 -11.63 16.65 5.55
N TYR A 257 -11.16 16.98 4.36
CA TYR A 257 -11.33 16.11 3.20
C TYR A 257 -10.51 14.82 3.35
N LEU A 258 -9.25 14.92 3.75
CA LEU A 258 -8.38 13.77 3.97
C LEU A 258 -8.90 12.82 5.03
N SER A 259 -9.58 13.30 6.07
CA SER A 259 -10.16 12.45 7.12
C SER A 259 -11.18 11.42 6.63
N ARG A 260 -11.58 11.50 5.35
CA ARG A 260 -12.42 10.49 4.71
C ARG A 260 -11.66 9.24 4.27
N PHE A 261 -10.33 9.31 4.19
CA PHE A 261 -9.49 8.28 3.60
C PHE A 261 -8.70 7.46 4.63
N TYR A 262 -8.77 7.81 5.90
CA TYR A 262 -8.14 7.06 6.98
C TYR A 262 -9.04 7.01 8.21
N ASP A 263 -8.85 5.96 9.00
CA ASP A 263 -9.57 5.70 10.24
C ASP A 263 -8.74 6.13 11.45
N LEU A 264 -7.42 6.04 11.37
CA LEU A 264 -6.49 6.39 12.43
C LEU A 264 -5.24 7.08 11.89
N THR A 265 -4.73 8.05 12.63
CA THR A 265 -3.42 8.68 12.38
C THR A 265 -2.44 8.30 13.47
N ILE A 266 -1.26 7.85 13.07
CA ILE A 266 -0.15 7.49 13.95
C ILE A 266 0.95 8.53 13.71
N PRO A 267 1.23 9.41 14.68
CA PRO A 267 2.35 10.34 14.56
C PRO A 267 3.67 9.59 14.76
N LEU A 268 4.54 9.63 13.78
CA LEU A 268 5.89 9.10 13.93
C LEU A 268 6.79 10.20 14.54
N ARG A 269 7.40 9.88 15.68
CA ARG A 269 8.20 10.84 16.47
C ARG A 269 9.66 10.89 16.05
#